data_6439f4f486dc567dbd70d50a7afb5170
#
_entry.id   6439f4f486dc567dbd70d50a7afb5170
#
_cell.length_a   1.000
_cell.length_b   1.000
_cell.length_c   1.000
_cell.angle_alpha   90.00
_cell.angle_beta   90.00
_cell.angle_gamma   90.00
#
_symmetry.space_group_name_H-M   'P 1'
#
loop_
_entity.id
_entity.type
_entity.pdbx_description
1 polymer ?
#
loop_
_entity_poly.entity_id
_entity_poly.type
_entity_poly.pdbx_seq_one_letter_code
_entity_poly.pdbx_strand_id
1 'polypeptide(L)'
;MNGLLAIIKAQMQLSASVKDRQDFRYLYTDPPISFVEEYPEIPEPVGKPSPTLLAAEWVRGDLHSEDMPAIAIELLESGLDTPAIRRLAGEMHVASSADVEPIIGRMFRELAIPYPISESQAFLIYSRQVAREVIHGKRNAWAAASHLAKGTWPRHREIQEIRACSELLDALEWNAVNRGTLPELTAELIEVFARLGANAD
;
A
#
# COMPACT_ATOMS: atom_id res chain seq x y z
N MET A 1 4.79 19.80 -17.21
CA MET A 1 4.30 18.87 -18.24
C MET A 1 5.22 17.67 -18.50
N ASN A 2 6.55 17.81 -18.44
CA ASN A 2 7.48 16.69 -18.76
C ASN A 2 7.47 15.53 -17.73
N GLY A 3 7.17 15.79 -16.46
CA GLY A 3 7.16 14.76 -15.41
C GLY A 3 6.02 13.75 -15.54
N LEU A 4 4.81 14.22 -15.85
CA LEU A 4 3.63 13.34 -15.99
C LEU A 4 3.77 12.37 -17.17
N LEU A 5 4.32 12.86 -18.29
CA LEU A 5 4.61 12.02 -19.46
C LEU A 5 5.66 10.94 -19.17
N ALA A 6 6.65 11.23 -18.33
CA ALA A 6 7.66 10.25 -17.93
C ALA A 6 7.04 9.16 -17.03
N ILE A 7 6.18 9.54 -16.09
CA ILE A 7 5.45 8.61 -15.21
C ILE A 7 4.54 7.71 -16.04
N ILE A 8 3.76 8.28 -16.96
CA ILE A 8 2.88 7.53 -17.87
C ILE A 8 3.69 6.53 -18.71
N LYS A 9 4.82 6.94 -19.28
CA LYS A 9 5.72 6.04 -20.03
C LYS A 9 6.27 4.91 -19.16
N ALA A 10 6.72 5.20 -17.95
CA ALA A 10 7.23 4.19 -17.02
C ALA A 10 6.13 3.18 -16.65
N GLN A 11 4.92 3.66 -16.37
CA GLN A 11 3.77 2.81 -16.05
C GLN A 11 3.32 1.96 -17.26
N MET A 12 3.37 2.51 -18.46
CA MET A 12 3.10 1.74 -19.68
C MET A 12 4.14 0.65 -19.95
N GLN A 13 5.43 0.89 -19.63
CA GLN A 13 6.48 -0.11 -19.73
C GLN A 13 6.30 -1.23 -18.69
N LEU A 14 5.92 -0.89 -17.45
CA LEU A 14 5.57 -1.87 -16.42
C LEU A 14 4.36 -2.72 -16.85
N SER A 15 3.34 -2.09 -17.40
CA SER A 15 2.15 -2.79 -17.92
C SER A 15 2.47 -3.66 -19.12
N ALA A 16 3.37 -3.23 -20.01
CA ALA A 16 3.83 -4.02 -21.16
C ALA A 16 4.66 -5.24 -20.76
N SER A 17 5.50 -5.10 -19.72
CA SER A 17 6.25 -6.23 -19.14
C SER A 17 5.35 -7.30 -18.54
N VAL A 18 4.18 -6.91 -18.02
CA VAL A 18 3.14 -7.84 -17.55
C VAL A 18 2.42 -8.49 -18.75
N LYS A 19 2.25 -7.77 -19.86
CA LYS A 19 1.56 -8.24 -21.06
C LYS A 19 2.30 -9.38 -21.77
N ASP A 20 3.63 -9.39 -21.75
CA ASP A 20 4.44 -10.48 -22.32
C ASP A 20 4.32 -11.81 -21.55
N ARG A 21 3.69 -11.81 -20.37
CA ARG A 21 3.52 -13.01 -19.54
C ARG A 21 2.09 -13.54 -19.48
N GLN A 22 1.07 -12.74 -19.85
CA GLN A 22 -0.33 -13.19 -19.75
C GLN A 22 -1.24 -12.44 -20.71
N ASP A 23 -2.07 -13.20 -21.45
CA ASP A 23 -3.14 -12.64 -22.27
C ASP A 23 -4.15 -11.91 -21.35
N PHE A 24 -4.39 -10.63 -21.58
CA PHE A 24 -5.26 -9.75 -20.77
C PHE A 24 -6.67 -10.31 -20.52
N ARG A 25 -7.10 -11.27 -21.31
CA ARG A 25 -8.38 -11.97 -21.16
C ARG A 25 -8.48 -12.81 -19.88
N TYR A 26 -7.34 -13.22 -19.28
CA TYR A 26 -7.31 -14.01 -18.06
C TYR A 26 -7.41 -13.18 -16.78
N LEU A 27 -7.30 -11.86 -16.86
CA LEU A 27 -7.42 -10.98 -15.69
C LEU A 27 -8.86 -10.87 -15.17
N TYR A 28 -9.86 -11.34 -15.95
CA TYR A 28 -11.28 -11.05 -15.70
C TYR A 28 -12.23 -12.24 -15.71
N THR A 29 -11.77 -13.43 -16.06
CA THR A 29 -12.49 -14.64 -15.76
C THR A 29 -12.08 -15.11 -14.39
N ASP A 30 -13.03 -15.24 -13.44
CA ASP A 30 -12.86 -15.67 -12.05
C ASP A 30 -11.44 -16.18 -11.76
N PRO A 31 -10.57 -15.36 -11.15
CA PRO A 31 -9.16 -15.75 -11.03
C PRO A 31 -9.13 -17.03 -10.22
N PRO A 32 -8.47 -18.08 -10.69
CA PRO A 32 -8.16 -19.21 -9.82
C PRO A 32 -7.42 -18.64 -8.62
N ILE A 33 -7.68 -19.20 -7.44
CA ILE A 33 -7.11 -18.79 -6.14
C ILE A 33 -5.57 -18.61 -6.18
N SER A 34 -4.91 -19.18 -7.18
CA SER A 34 -3.48 -19.00 -7.48
C SER A 34 -3.05 -17.59 -7.91
N PHE A 35 -3.98 -16.68 -8.17
CA PHE A 35 -3.63 -15.30 -8.57
C PHE A 35 -3.09 -14.46 -7.41
N VAL A 36 -3.28 -14.91 -6.17
CA VAL A 36 -2.75 -14.25 -4.97
C VAL A 36 -1.25 -14.51 -4.80
N GLU A 37 -0.73 -15.59 -5.39
CA GLU A 37 0.68 -16.00 -5.23
C GLU A 37 1.64 -15.40 -6.27
N GLU A 38 1.14 -14.74 -7.32
CA GLU A 38 1.98 -14.13 -8.38
C GLU A 38 2.01 -12.61 -8.39
N TYR A 39 1.62 -11.95 -7.30
CA TYR A 39 2.02 -10.55 -7.16
C TYR A 39 3.54 -10.52 -7.01
N PRO A 40 4.26 -9.81 -7.91
CA PRO A 40 5.69 -9.64 -7.70
C PRO A 40 5.88 -9.12 -6.28
N GLU A 41 6.78 -9.75 -5.53
CA GLU A 41 7.15 -9.34 -4.18
C GLU A 41 7.14 -7.82 -4.14
N ILE A 42 6.36 -7.28 -3.20
CA ILE A 42 6.29 -5.82 -3.01
C ILE A 42 7.73 -5.42 -2.76
N PRO A 43 8.37 -4.63 -3.66
CA PRO A 43 9.74 -4.23 -3.42
C PRO A 43 9.77 -3.55 -2.06
N GLU A 44 10.65 -4.04 -1.20
CA GLU A 44 10.84 -3.49 0.14
C GLU A 44 10.91 -1.96 0.06
N PRO A 45 10.26 -1.25 0.97
CA PRO A 45 10.27 0.20 0.96
C PRO A 45 11.73 0.67 1.05
N VAL A 46 12.26 1.18 -0.05
CA VAL A 46 13.59 1.79 -0.08
C VAL A 46 13.50 3.11 0.68
N GLY A 47 13.61 3.04 1.99
CA GLY A 47 13.58 4.22 2.85
C GLY A 47 13.58 3.80 4.31
N LYS A 48 13.95 4.73 5.19
CA LYS A 48 13.83 4.51 6.63
C LYS A 48 12.38 4.14 6.95
N PRO A 49 12.14 3.14 7.80
CA PRO A 49 10.79 2.75 8.17
C PRO A 49 10.05 3.97 8.75
N SER A 50 8.87 4.27 8.19
CA SER A 50 8.03 5.34 8.72
C SER A 50 7.24 4.80 9.92
N PRO A 51 7.46 5.31 11.14
CA PRO A 51 6.73 4.84 12.30
C PRO A 51 5.20 4.99 12.18
N THR A 52 4.75 6.01 11.46
CA THR A 52 3.31 6.21 11.18
C THR A 52 2.75 5.13 10.26
N LEU A 53 3.52 4.74 9.23
CA LEU A 53 3.14 3.62 8.35
C LEU A 53 3.14 2.30 9.13
N LEU A 54 4.15 2.06 9.96
CA LEU A 54 4.23 0.89 10.84
C LEU A 54 3.00 0.77 11.75
N ALA A 55 2.53 1.90 12.34
CA ALA A 55 1.32 1.91 13.14
C ALA A 55 0.07 1.55 12.31
N ALA A 56 0.00 2.03 11.06
CA ALA A 56 -1.08 1.72 10.17
C ALA A 56 -1.08 0.23 9.76
N GLU A 57 0.06 -0.32 9.41
CA GLU A 57 0.22 -1.74 9.04
C GLU A 57 -0.10 -2.66 10.22
N TRP A 58 0.31 -2.29 11.45
CA TRP A 58 -0.05 -3.02 12.66
C TRP A 58 -1.57 -3.07 12.87
N VAL A 59 -2.25 -1.93 12.80
CA VAL A 59 -3.72 -1.86 13.00
C VAL A 59 -4.47 -2.61 11.91
N ARG A 60 -3.94 -2.66 10.69
CA ARG A 60 -4.52 -3.41 9.57
C ARG A 60 -4.31 -4.93 9.68
N GLY A 61 -3.39 -5.37 10.52
CA GLY A 61 -3.00 -6.77 10.62
C GLY A 61 -2.05 -7.25 9.53
N ASP A 62 -1.39 -6.33 8.83
CA ASP A 62 -0.38 -6.65 7.81
C ASP A 62 0.96 -7.07 8.45
N LEU A 63 1.17 -6.75 9.72
CA LEU A 63 2.34 -7.14 10.50
C LEU A 63 1.97 -8.21 11.52
N HIS A 64 2.79 -9.23 11.61
CA HIS A 64 2.63 -10.26 12.62
C HIS A 64 3.41 -9.93 13.89
N SER A 65 2.91 -10.38 15.02
CA SER A 65 3.55 -10.13 16.33
C SER A 65 4.97 -10.69 16.41
N GLU A 66 5.23 -11.79 15.72
CA GLU A 66 6.53 -12.45 15.63
C GLU A 66 7.58 -11.65 14.86
N ASP A 67 7.16 -10.75 13.95
CA ASP A 67 8.06 -9.91 13.17
C ASP A 67 8.49 -8.65 13.96
N MET A 68 7.73 -8.27 14.98
CA MET A 68 7.93 -7.01 15.69
C MET A 68 9.31 -6.85 16.36
N PRO A 69 9.97 -7.90 16.91
CA PRO A 69 11.33 -7.76 17.40
C PRO A 69 12.34 -7.41 16.31
N ALA A 70 12.23 -8.02 15.12
CA ALA A 70 13.10 -7.72 13.98
C ALA A 70 12.89 -6.28 13.49
N ILE A 71 11.64 -5.84 13.36
CA ILE A 71 11.28 -4.47 13.01
C ILE A 71 11.85 -3.47 14.04
N ALA A 72 11.81 -3.81 15.33
CA ALA A 72 12.38 -2.96 16.37
C ALA A 72 13.91 -2.82 16.22
N ILE A 73 14.61 -3.87 15.79
CA ILE A 73 16.04 -3.79 15.50
C ILE A 73 16.28 -2.83 14.32
N GLU A 74 15.51 -2.93 13.25
CA GLU A 74 15.62 -2.01 12.10
C GLU A 74 15.35 -0.55 12.49
N LEU A 75 14.37 -0.32 13.38
CA LEU A 75 14.10 1.02 13.92
C LEU A 75 15.31 1.55 14.69
N LEU A 76 15.97 0.73 15.53
CA LEU A 76 17.20 1.12 16.23
C LEU A 76 18.33 1.44 15.24
N GLU A 77 18.53 0.63 14.23
CA GLU A 77 19.55 0.84 13.18
C GLU A 77 19.27 2.12 12.38
N SER A 78 18.01 2.49 12.22
CA SER A 78 17.60 3.75 11.58
C SER A 78 17.81 4.99 12.46
N GLY A 79 18.17 4.80 13.73
CA GLY A 79 18.41 5.85 14.72
C GLY A 79 17.16 6.23 15.54
N LEU A 80 16.08 5.46 15.46
CA LEU A 80 14.91 5.60 16.31
C LEU A 80 15.11 4.78 17.58
N ASP A 81 15.66 5.42 18.61
CA ASP A 81 16.07 4.76 19.85
C ASP A 81 15.21 5.22 21.04
N THR A 82 14.24 4.39 21.42
CA THR A 82 13.40 4.61 22.61
C THR A 82 13.43 3.40 23.54
N PRO A 83 13.10 3.57 24.84
CA PRO A 83 13.03 2.45 25.78
C PRO A 83 12.10 1.32 25.32
N ALA A 84 10.97 1.64 24.71
CA ALA A 84 10.04 0.63 24.22
C ALA A 84 10.58 -0.12 23.00
N ILE A 85 11.28 0.56 22.07
CA ILE A 85 11.94 -0.09 20.93
C ILE A 85 13.02 -1.04 21.39
N ARG A 86 13.90 -0.61 22.34
CA ARG A 86 14.93 -1.49 22.91
C ARG A 86 14.33 -2.72 23.58
N ARG A 87 13.23 -2.54 24.32
CA ARG A 87 12.54 -3.65 24.94
C ARG A 87 11.98 -4.62 23.91
N LEU A 88 11.30 -4.09 22.88
CA LEU A 88 10.70 -4.90 21.81
C LEU A 88 11.76 -5.69 21.03
N ALA A 89 12.91 -5.06 20.74
CA ALA A 89 14.05 -5.71 20.08
C ALA A 89 14.67 -6.84 20.92
N GLY A 90 14.49 -6.79 22.24
CA GLY A 90 14.96 -7.83 23.16
C GLY A 90 13.97 -8.99 23.39
N GLU A 91 12.76 -8.92 22.86
CA GLU A 91 11.77 -10.01 23.01
C GLU A 91 12.14 -11.18 22.09
N MET A 92 12.64 -12.25 22.68
CA MET A 92 13.10 -13.42 21.93
C MET A 92 11.99 -14.43 21.61
N HIS A 93 10.89 -14.40 22.34
CA HIS A 93 9.78 -15.34 22.19
C HIS A 93 8.45 -14.59 22.28
N VAL A 94 7.87 -14.33 21.12
CA VAL A 94 6.53 -13.75 20.99
C VAL A 94 5.58 -14.88 20.63
N ALA A 95 4.75 -15.31 21.58
CA ALA A 95 3.76 -16.36 21.35
C ALA A 95 2.43 -15.82 20.81
N SER A 96 2.14 -14.55 21.07
CA SER A 96 0.89 -13.92 20.63
C SER A 96 1.03 -12.39 20.55
N SER A 97 0.07 -11.75 19.86
CA SER A 97 -0.02 -10.28 19.83
C SER A 97 -0.22 -9.66 21.21
N ALA A 98 -0.88 -10.37 22.14
CA ALA A 98 -1.08 -9.90 23.51
C ALA A 98 0.24 -9.68 24.29
N ASP A 99 1.29 -10.40 23.91
CA ASP A 99 2.61 -10.28 24.57
C ASP A 99 3.30 -8.96 24.21
N VAL A 100 3.15 -8.49 22.97
CA VAL A 100 3.86 -7.33 22.44
C VAL A 100 3.00 -6.09 22.31
N GLU A 101 1.68 -6.18 22.24
CA GLU A 101 0.76 -5.06 22.05
C GLU A 101 0.95 -3.93 23.10
N PRO A 102 1.14 -4.21 24.40
CA PRO A 102 1.41 -3.14 25.36
C PRO A 102 2.74 -2.41 25.11
N ILE A 103 3.76 -3.15 24.60
CA ILE A 103 5.08 -2.58 24.27
C ILE A 103 4.96 -1.73 23.01
N ILE A 104 4.26 -2.23 22.00
CA ILE A 104 4.00 -1.53 20.73
C ILE A 104 3.22 -0.24 20.99
N GLY A 105 2.14 -0.28 21.76
CA GLY A 105 1.39 0.91 22.13
C GLY A 105 2.21 1.94 22.89
N ARG A 106 3.19 1.51 23.69
CA ARG A 106 4.15 2.39 24.34
C ARG A 106 5.17 2.97 23.35
N MET A 107 5.68 2.14 22.44
CA MET A 107 6.61 2.53 21.38
C MET A 107 6.02 3.67 20.53
N PHE A 108 4.78 3.52 20.04
CA PHE A 108 4.14 4.57 19.25
C PHE A 108 3.96 5.87 20.03
N ARG A 109 3.61 5.80 21.32
CA ARG A 109 3.53 7.00 22.18
C ARG A 109 4.89 7.66 22.38
N GLU A 110 5.95 6.89 22.59
CA GLU A 110 7.32 7.42 22.74
C GLU A 110 7.82 8.06 21.44
N LEU A 111 7.33 7.61 20.28
CA LEU A 111 7.59 8.19 18.97
C LEU A 111 6.64 9.36 18.61
N ALA A 112 5.81 9.80 19.56
CA ALA A 112 4.79 10.85 19.37
C ALA A 112 3.78 10.55 18.24
N ILE A 113 3.49 9.28 17.99
CA ILE A 113 2.49 8.85 17.01
C ILE A 113 1.16 8.71 17.73
N PRO A 114 0.08 9.28 17.21
CA PRO A 114 -1.27 9.02 17.71
C PRO A 114 -1.57 7.53 17.67
N TYR A 115 -1.80 6.91 18.83
CA TYR A 115 -2.15 5.49 18.93
C TYR A 115 -3.04 5.25 20.15
N PRO A 116 -4.12 4.47 20.02
CA PRO A 116 -4.57 3.74 18.83
C PRO A 116 -5.15 4.64 17.73
N ILE A 117 -4.95 4.27 16.48
CA ILE A 117 -5.61 4.87 15.32
C ILE A 117 -6.77 3.99 14.89
N SER A 118 -7.79 4.58 14.26
CA SER A 118 -8.90 3.81 13.71
C SER A 118 -8.50 3.03 12.45
N GLU A 119 -9.23 1.96 12.13
CA GLU A 119 -9.03 1.19 10.89
C GLU A 119 -9.08 2.11 9.64
N SER A 120 -10.00 3.06 9.59
CA SER A 120 -10.11 4.01 8.46
C SER A 120 -8.89 4.93 8.37
N GLN A 121 -8.35 5.39 9.51
CA GLN A 121 -7.12 6.18 9.52
C GLN A 121 -5.91 5.34 9.08
N ALA A 122 -5.79 4.12 9.59
CA ALA A 122 -4.74 3.19 9.19
C ALA A 122 -4.78 2.91 7.68
N PHE A 123 -5.98 2.63 7.14
CA PHE A 123 -6.16 2.42 5.72
C PHE A 123 -5.79 3.66 4.88
N LEU A 124 -6.17 4.85 5.32
CA LEU A 124 -5.83 6.09 4.63
C LEU A 124 -4.31 6.33 4.60
N ILE A 125 -3.62 6.13 5.72
CA ILE A 125 -2.15 6.25 5.81
C ILE A 125 -1.48 5.28 4.83
N TYR A 126 -1.91 4.03 4.84
CA TYR A 126 -1.40 3.00 3.93
C TYR A 126 -1.67 3.35 2.46
N SER A 127 -2.90 3.75 2.14
CA SER A 127 -3.29 4.12 0.76
C SER A 127 -2.46 5.29 0.22
N ARG A 128 -2.14 6.27 1.06
CA ARG A 128 -1.24 7.38 0.72
C ARG A 128 0.19 6.92 0.44
N GLN A 129 0.67 5.93 1.18
CA GLN A 129 1.98 5.33 0.89
C GLN A 129 1.98 4.61 -0.47
N VAL A 130 0.95 3.79 -0.73
CA VAL A 130 0.77 3.13 -2.04
C VAL A 130 0.72 4.16 -3.17
N ALA A 131 0.00 5.27 -2.97
CA ALA A 131 -0.08 6.34 -3.94
C ALA A 131 1.29 6.97 -4.24
N ARG A 132 2.10 7.22 -3.20
CA ARG A 132 3.47 7.72 -3.39
C ARG A 132 4.34 6.75 -4.18
N GLU A 133 4.24 5.46 -3.91
CA GLU A 133 4.98 4.43 -4.65
C GLU A 133 4.59 4.40 -6.13
N VAL A 134 3.29 4.56 -6.45
CA VAL A 134 2.81 4.67 -7.82
C VAL A 134 3.39 5.92 -8.51
N ILE A 135 3.32 7.07 -7.87
CA ILE A 135 3.82 8.35 -8.43
C ILE A 135 5.34 8.30 -8.65
N HIS A 136 6.08 7.62 -7.79
CA HIS A 136 7.52 7.43 -7.96
C HIS A 136 7.89 6.26 -8.90
N GLY A 137 6.91 5.61 -9.54
CA GLY A 137 7.14 4.51 -10.47
C GLY A 137 7.61 3.21 -9.82
N LYS A 138 7.47 3.07 -8.49
CA LYS A 138 7.87 1.87 -7.74
C LYS A 138 6.80 0.79 -7.78
N ARG A 139 5.55 1.15 -8.06
CA ARG A 139 4.39 0.25 -8.09
C ARG A 139 3.56 0.50 -9.34
N ASN A 140 3.04 -0.57 -9.94
CA ASN A 140 2.11 -0.45 -11.07
C ASN A 140 0.79 0.16 -10.61
N ALA A 141 0.28 1.18 -11.33
CA ALA A 141 -0.92 1.91 -10.96
C ALA A 141 -2.18 1.03 -10.93
N TRP A 142 -2.36 0.15 -11.92
CA TRP A 142 -3.52 -0.73 -12.00
C TRP A 142 -3.51 -1.82 -10.93
N ALA A 143 -2.35 -2.39 -10.64
CA ALA A 143 -2.19 -3.34 -9.54
C ALA A 143 -2.47 -2.66 -8.19
N ALA A 144 -1.98 -1.43 -7.99
CA ALA A 144 -2.25 -0.64 -6.80
C ALA A 144 -3.73 -0.32 -6.65
N ALA A 145 -4.40 0.12 -7.72
CA ALA A 145 -5.83 0.39 -7.72
C ALA A 145 -6.65 -0.87 -7.37
N SER A 146 -6.32 -2.00 -7.98
CA SER A 146 -6.97 -3.28 -7.67
C SER A 146 -6.78 -3.68 -6.22
N HIS A 147 -5.56 -3.53 -5.68
CA HIS A 147 -5.26 -3.84 -4.29
C HIS A 147 -6.08 -2.95 -3.33
N LEU A 148 -6.11 -1.64 -3.55
CA LEU A 148 -6.83 -0.71 -2.68
C LEU A 148 -8.35 -0.84 -2.82
N ALA A 149 -8.87 -1.06 -4.04
CA ALA A 149 -10.30 -1.15 -4.27
C ALA A 149 -10.89 -2.51 -3.92
N LYS A 150 -10.17 -3.62 -4.15
CA LYS A 150 -10.67 -5.00 -3.94
C LYS A 150 -10.25 -5.60 -2.59
N GLY A 151 -9.07 -5.24 -2.09
CA GLY A 151 -8.47 -5.88 -0.91
C GLY A 151 -9.12 -5.53 0.43
N THR A 152 -9.83 -4.40 0.52
CA THR A 152 -10.36 -3.86 1.80
C THR A 152 -11.84 -3.49 1.73
N TRP A 153 -12.51 -3.95 0.73
CA TRP A 153 -13.90 -3.67 0.42
C TRP A 153 -14.87 -4.37 1.39
N PRO A 154 -15.86 -3.71 1.93
CA PRO A 154 -16.60 -2.51 1.52
C PRO A 154 -16.44 -1.28 2.42
N ARG A 155 -15.48 -1.27 3.38
CA ARG A 155 -15.47 -0.36 4.53
C ARG A 155 -14.93 1.05 4.24
N HIS A 156 -14.30 1.30 3.09
CA HIS A 156 -13.59 2.56 2.82
C HIS A 156 -14.04 3.28 1.55
N ARG A 157 -15.30 3.04 1.14
CA ARG A 157 -15.95 3.74 0.01
C ARG A 157 -16.14 5.25 0.22
N GLU A 158 -16.07 5.69 1.46
CA GLU A 158 -16.13 7.11 1.80
C GLU A 158 -14.91 7.88 1.29
N ILE A 159 -13.78 7.22 1.07
CA ILE A 159 -12.58 7.84 0.49
C ILE A 159 -12.80 7.99 -1.02
N GLN A 160 -12.92 9.26 -1.45
CA GLN A 160 -13.26 9.60 -2.83
C GLN A 160 -12.28 9.01 -3.85
N GLU A 161 -10.99 9.05 -3.55
CA GLU A 161 -9.92 8.54 -4.41
C GLU A 161 -9.98 7.02 -4.56
N ILE A 162 -10.33 6.29 -3.50
CA ILE A 162 -10.49 4.82 -3.55
C ILE A 162 -11.72 4.44 -4.38
N ARG A 163 -12.80 5.20 -4.26
CA ARG A 163 -13.98 5.03 -5.10
C ARG A 163 -13.64 5.30 -6.58
N ALA A 164 -12.88 6.36 -6.87
CA ALA A 164 -12.43 6.65 -8.23
C ALA A 164 -11.55 5.53 -8.81
N CYS A 165 -10.67 4.91 -8.01
CA CYS A 165 -9.92 3.72 -8.42
C CYS A 165 -10.87 2.56 -8.81
N SER A 166 -11.91 2.31 -8.03
CA SER A 166 -12.90 1.27 -8.34
C SER A 166 -13.65 1.56 -9.65
N GLU A 167 -14.08 2.81 -9.84
CA GLU A 167 -14.79 3.23 -11.06
C GLU A 167 -13.92 3.11 -12.31
N LEU A 168 -12.61 3.37 -12.19
CA LEU A 168 -11.66 3.20 -13.30
C LEU A 168 -11.37 1.73 -13.59
N LEU A 169 -11.30 0.88 -12.57
CA LEU A 169 -11.20 -0.57 -12.74
C LEU A 169 -12.43 -1.12 -13.45
N ASP A 170 -13.63 -0.73 -13.03
CA ASP A 170 -14.87 -1.11 -13.68
C ASP A 170 -14.90 -0.62 -15.14
N ALA A 171 -14.44 0.60 -15.41
CA ALA A 171 -14.34 1.14 -16.77
C ALA A 171 -13.39 0.31 -17.66
N LEU A 172 -12.29 -0.18 -17.10
CA LEU A 172 -11.35 -1.06 -17.80
C LEU A 172 -11.97 -2.44 -18.09
N GLU A 173 -12.66 -3.03 -17.09
CA GLU A 173 -13.29 -4.35 -17.19
C GLU A 173 -14.39 -4.40 -18.27
N TRP A 174 -15.24 -3.41 -18.31
CA TRP A 174 -16.39 -3.39 -19.21
C TRP A 174 -16.06 -2.94 -20.62
N ASN A 175 -14.76 -2.95 -21.01
CA ASN A 175 -14.34 -2.47 -22.33
C ASN A 175 -15.10 -1.18 -22.67
N ALA A 176 -14.98 -0.20 -21.81
CA ALA A 176 -15.78 1.01 -21.90
C ALA A 176 -15.39 1.80 -23.16
N VAL A 177 -15.85 1.30 -24.30
CA VAL A 177 -15.74 1.89 -25.65
C VAL A 177 -16.08 3.39 -25.63
N ASN A 178 -16.75 3.82 -24.57
CA ASN A 178 -17.21 5.19 -24.38
C ASN A 178 -16.44 5.99 -23.31
N ARG A 179 -15.45 5.40 -22.61
CA ARG A 179 -14.75 6.09 -21.49
C ARG A 179 -13.30 6.46 -21.75
N GLY A 180 -12.73 6.03 -22.86
CA GLY A 180 -11.36 6.38 -23.22
C GLY A 180 -10.48 5.17 -23.53
N THR A 181 -9.30 5.45 -24.04
CA THR A 181 -8.28 4.45 -24.31
C THR A 181 -7.53 4.07 -23.03
N LEU A 182 -6.85 2.91 -23.02
CA LEU A 182 -6.02 2.49 -21.88
C LEU A 182 -5.00 3.56 -21.45
N PRO A 183 -4.31 4.29 -22.35
CA PRO A 183 -3.44 5.40 -21.95
C PRO A 183 -4.16 6.55 -21.23
N GLU A 184 -5.37 6.91 -21.67
CA GLU A 184 -6.18 7.97 -21.06
C GLU A 184 -6.65 7.56 -19.67
N LEU A 185 -7.19 6.35 -19.52
CA LEU A 185 -7.58 5.80 -18.22
C LEU A 185 -6.38 5.66 -17.26
N THR A 186 -5.20 5.30 -17.78
CA THR A 186 -3.98 5.24 -16.97
C THR A 186 -3.56 6.63 -16.50
N ALA A 187 -3.66 7.65 -17.35
CA ALA A 187 -3.37 9.03 -16.97
C ALA A 187 -4.33 9.51 -15.87
N GLU A 188 -5.62 9.26 -16.01
CA GLU A 188 -6.64 9.59 -15.00
C GLU A 188 -6.36 8.88 -13.68
N LEU A 189 -6.00 7.60 -13.71
CA LEU A 189 -5.65 6.83 -12.52
C LEU A 189 -4.42 7.40 -11.80
N ILE A 190 -3.39 7.82 -12.54
CA ILE A 190 -2.20 8.48 -11.97
C ILE A 190 -2.59 9.80 -11.29
N GLU A 191 -3.52 10.58 -11.87
CA GLU A 191 -4.01 11.80 -11.23
C GLU A 191 -4.79 11.51 -9.94
N VAL A 192 -5.57 10.42 -9.88
CA VAL A 192 -6.22 9.96 -8.65
C VAL A 192 -5.17 9.68 -7.58
N PHE A 193 -4.11 8.94 -7.90
CA PHE A 193 -3.01 8.67 -6.97
C PHE A 193 -2.25 9.93 -6.57
N ALA A 194 -2.07 10.89 -7.48
CA ALA A 194 -1.44 12.16 -7.16
C ALA A 194 -2.24 12.93 -6.11
N ARG A 195 -3.58 12.98 -6.23
CA ARG A 195 -4.45 13.61 -5.21
C ARG A 195 -4.40 12.88 -3.88
N LEU A 196 -4.47 11.54 -3.90
CA LEU A 196 -4.41 10.73 -2.69
C LEU A 196 -3.06 10.89 -1.95
N GLY A 197 -1.96 10.97 -2.67
CA GLY A 197 -0.62 11.17 -2.12
C GLY A 197 -0.34 12.59 -1.64
N ALA A 198 -0.96 13.61 -2.25
CA ALA A 198 -0.77 15.01 -1.91
C ALA A 198 -1.44 15.43 -0.58
N ASN A 199 -2.50 14.75 -0.17
CA ASN A 199 -3.25 15.03 1.07
C ASN A 199 -2.53 14.47 2.31
N ALA A 200 -1.18 14.47 2.34
CA ALA A 200 -0.36 13.73 3.31
C ALA A 200 0.10 14.57 4.52
N ASP A 201 -0.46 15.76 4.75
CA ASP A 201 -0.08 16.61 5.90
C ASP A 201 -1.25 16.79 6.88
#